data_b91452f284ec126398aeff3afbe4d2c3
#
_entry.id   b91452f284ec126398aeff3afbe4d2c3
#
_cell.length_a   1.000
_cell.length_b   1.000
_cell.length_c   1.000
_cell.angle_alpha   90.00
_cell.angle_beta   90.00
_cell.angle_gamma   90.00
#
_symmetry.space_group_name_H-M   'P 1'
#
loop_
_entity.id
_entity.type
_entity.pdbx_description
1 polymer ?
#
loop_
_entity_poly.entity_id
_entity_poly.type
_entity_poly.pdbx_seq_one_letter_code
_entity_poly.pdbx_strand_id
1 'polypeptide(L)'
;MIASTTRQGNALSAALGRIDLRLGLAAAALVASVSASQAQVELKTYMDEKGYLNVRALTCAQLANTFQEDADFLGAWYSGWWNGHLKRHSINVARTKQGIHEVIVYCKANPDAKVGDAVDAYVKKVQAGGQ
;
A
#
# COMPACT_ATOMS: atom_id res chain seq x y z
N MET A 1 -7.32 -32.56 -62.01
CA MET A 1 -7.86 -33.93 -62.08
C MET A 1 -8.49 -34.23 -60.73
N ILE A 2 -9.76 -34.28 -60.76
CA ILE A 2 -10.68 -35.30 -60.25
C ILE A 2 -10.75 -35.29 -58.71
N ALA A 3 -11.79 -34.70 -58.13
CA ALA A 3 -13.14 -35.20 -57.82
C ALA A 3 -13.08 -36.30 -56.76
N SER A 4 -13.83 -36.29 -55.71
CA SER A 4 -15.26 -36.45 -55.49
C SER A 4 -15.47 -36.59 -53.98
N THR A 5 -16.38 -35.90 -53.38
CA THR A 5 -17.79 -36.21 -53.21
C THR A 5 -18.14 -37.18 -52.08
N THR A 6 -18.95 -36.63 -51.13
CA THR A 6 -20.19 -37.12 -50.56
C THR A 6 -20.10 -38.21 -49.48
N ARG A 7 -20.69 -38.03 -48.32
CA ARG A 7 -22.12 -38.28 -47.98
C ARG A 7 -22.35 -38.15 -46.48
N GLN A 8 -23.25 -37.30 -46.17
CA GLN A 8 -24.45 -37.41 -45.35
C GLN A 8 -24.70 -38.76 -44.64
N GLY A 9 -25.02 -38.67 -43.38
CA GLY A 9 -25.64 -39.73 -42.63
C GLY A 9 -26.28 -39.16 -41.34
N ASN A 10 -27.55 -38.77 -41.48
CA ASN A 10 -28.42 -38.48 -40.37
C ASN A 10 -28.65 -39.74 -39.55
N ALA A 11 -28.61 -39.61 -38.22
CA ALA A 11 -29.36 -40.47 -37.34
C ALA A 11 -29.79 -39.68 -36.08
N LEU A 12 -30.99 -39.16 -36.14
CA LEU A 12 -31.76 -38.83 -34.95
C LEU A 12 -31.93 -40.13 -34.16
N SER A 13 -31.62 -40.10 -32.90
CA SER A 13 -32.28 -40.99 -31.92
C SER A 13 -32.34 -40.30 -30.59
N ALA A 14 -33.56 -40.07 -30.23
CA ALA A 14 -34.00 -39.55 -28.96
C ALA A 14 -33.62 -40.51 -27.83
N ALA A 15 -33.00 -39.97 -26.80
CA ALA A 15 -33.01 -40.55 -25.47
C ALA A 15 -33.35 -39.46 -24.45
N LEU A 16 -34.61 -39.36 -24.13
CA LEU A 16 -35.11 -38.67 -22.96
C LEU A 16 -34.55 -39.41 -21.72
N GLY A 17 -33.50 -38.90 -21.17
CA GLY A 17 -32.94 -39.32 -19.89
C GLY A 17 -33.21 -38.26 -18.85
N ARG A 18 -33.99 -38.63 -17.88
CA ARG A 18 -34.49 -37.93 -16.72
C ARG A 18 -33.49 -36.93 -16.14
N ILE A 19 -33.86 -35.65 -16.14
CA ILE A 19 -33.21 -34.59 -15.39
C ILE A 19 -33.58 -34.80 -13.91
N ASP A 20 -32.69 -35.45 -13.16
CA ASP A 20 -32.75 -35.45 -11.72
C ASP A 20 -32.42 -34.03 -11.23
N LEU A 21 -33.46 -33.30 -10.92
CA LEU A 21 -33.42 -31.96 -10.34
C LEU A 21 -32.99 -32.08 -8.87
N ARG A 22 -31.69 -32.33 -8.64
CA ARG A 22 -31.10 -32.11 -7.33
C ARG A 22 -30.64 -30.68 -7.29
N LEU A 23 -31.46 -29.81 -6.72
CA LEU A 23 -31.12 -28.47 -6.31
C LEU A 23 -29.96 -28.54 -5.29
N GLY A 24 -28.74 -28.48 -5.78
CA GLY A 24 -27.60 -28.14 -4.98
C GLY A 24 -27.56 -26.61 -4.85
N LEU A 25 -28.07 -26.08 -3.76
CA LEU A 25 -27.79 -24.69 -3.35
C LEU A 25 -26.31 -24.58 -3.06
N ALA A 26 -25.52 -24.28 -4.09
CA ALA A 26 -24.20 -23.75 -3.90
C ALA A 26 -24.34 -22.27 -3.51
N ALA A 27 -24.51 -22.03 -2.22
CA ALA A 27 -24.35 -20.68 -1.66
C ALA A 27 -22.89 -20.28 -1.84
N ALA A 28 -22.59 -19.62 -2.94
CA ALA A 28 -21.33 -18.92 -3.12
C ALA A 28 -21.33 -17.74 -2.14
N ALA A 29 -20.76 -17.95 -0.97
CA ALA A 29 -20.45 -16.88 -0.02
C ALA A 29 -19.39 -16.01 -0.67
N LEU A 30 -19.80 -14.95 -1.37
CA LEU A 30 -18.97 -13.82 -1.75
C LEU A 30 -18.55 -13.13 -0.46
N VAL A 31 -17.42 -13.55 0.09
CA VAL A 31 -16.72 -12.79 1.13
C VAL A 31 -16.20 -11.53 0.44
N ALA A 32 -17.01 -10.49 0.42
CA ALA A 32 -16.58 -9.15 0.08
C ALA A 32 -15.57 -8.74 1.15
N SER A 33 -14.28 -8.84 0.82
CA SER A 33 -13.21 -8.26 1.61
C SER A 33 -13.41 -6.75 1.55
N VAL A 34 -14.13 -6.19 2.51
CA VAL A 34 -14.21 -4.76 2.72
C VAL A 34 -12.83 -4.36 3.23
N SER A 35 -11.92 -4.03 2.31
CA SER A 35 -10.72 -3.29 2.65
C SER A 35 -11.23 -1.97 3.25
N ALA A 36 -11.20 -1.87 4.58
CA ALA A 36 -11.44 -0.61 5.24
C ALA A 36 -10.39 0.37 4.73
N SER A 37 -10.75 1.15 3.72
CA SER A 37 -10.00 2.32 3.30
C SER A 37 -10.02 3.25 4.50
N GLN A 38 -8.94 3.24 5.29
CA GLN A 38 -8.79 4.19 6.38
C GLN A 38 -8.73 5.58 5.75
N ALA A 39 -9.71 6.41 6.05
CA ALA A 39 -9.71 7.79 5.61
C ALA A 39 -8.46 8.48 6.16
N GLN A 40 -7.72 9.17 5.30
CA GLN A 40 -6.58 9.96 5.73
C GLN A 40 -7.05 11.05 6.71
N VAL A 41 -6.26 11.31 7.72
CA VAL A 41 -6.54 12.30 8.76
C VAL A 41 -5.47 13.39 8.77
N GLU A 42 -5.84 14.56 9.26
CA GLU A 42 -4.89 15.64 9.46
C GLU A 42 -3.92 15.30 10.60
N LEU A 43 -2.68 15.72 10.48
CA LEU A 43 -1.65 15.54 11.51
C LEU A 43 -2.04 16.07 12.88
N LYS A 44 -2.87 17.13 12.91
CA LYS A 44 -3.40 17.70 14.16
C LYS A 44 -4.16 16.69 15.03
N THR A 45 -4.69 15.61 14.44
CA THR A 45 -5.39 14.53 15.17
C THR A 45 -4.47 13.83 16.19
N TYR A 46 -3.17 13.89 15.98
CA TYR A 46 -2.16 13.24 16.82
C TYR A 46 -1.45 14.22 17.76
N MET A 47 -1.86 15.49 17.79
CA MET A 47 -1.32 16.51 18.69
C MET A 47 -1.95 16.45 20.08
N ASP A 48 -1.22 16.95 21.07
CA ASP A 48 -1.77 17.18 22.40
C ASP A 48 -2.67 18.44 22.43
N GLU A 49 -3.28 18.69 23.59
CA GLU A 49 -4.17 19.86 23.82
C GLU A 49 -3.48 21.21 23.59
N LYS A 50 -2.16 21.25 23.64
CA LYS A 50 -1.33 22.45 23.42
C LYS A 50 -0.83 22.57 21.97
N GLY A 51 -1.23 21.64 21.09
CA GLY A 51 -0.83 21.61 19.69
C GLY A 51 0.57 21.01 19.42
N TYR A 52 1.14 20.29 20.38
CA TYR A 52 2.44 19.63 20.18
C TYR A 52 2.28 18.20 19.75
N LEU A 53 3.05 17.82 18.75
CA LEU A 53 3.19 16.44 18.28
C LEU A 53 4.42 15.79 18.88
N ASN A 54 4.25 14.65 19.56
CA ASN A 54 5.38 13.86 20.02
C ASN A 54 5.95 13.02 18.87
N VAL A 55 6.89 13.58 18.11
CA VAL A 55 7.51 12.94 16.95
C VAL A 55 8.24 11.64 17.28
N ARG A 56 8.73 11.46 18.52
CA ARG A 56 9.36 10.21 18.97
C ARG A 56 8.36 9.09 19.18
N ALA A 57 7.14 9.44 19.56
CA ALA A 57 6.08 8.47 19.79
C ALA A 57 5.31 8.12 18.52
N LEU A 58 5.43 8.93 17.46
CA LEU A 58 4.69 8.76 16.22
C LEU A 58 4.94 7.39 15.59
N THR A 59 3.85 6.67 15.28
CA THR A 59 3.90 5.35 14.67
C THR A 59 3.84 5.44 13.14
N CYS A 60 4.33 4.39 12.49
CA CYS A 60 4.22 4.24 11.05
C CYS A 60 2.76 4.21 10.57
N ALA A 61 1.84 3.59 11.33
CA ALA A 61 0.41 3.63 11.01
C ALA A 61 -0.12 5.07 10.98
N GLN A 62 0.29 5.91 11.91
CA GLN A 62 -0.11 7.32 11.96
C GLN A 62 0.43 8.10 10.76
N LEU A 63 1.73 7.95 10.42
CA LEU A 63 2.31 8.59 9.24
C LEU A 63 1.64 8.14 7.94
N ALA A 64 1.44 6.83 7.78
CA ALA A 64 0.85 6.27 6.56
C ALA A 64 -0.62 6.68 6.37
N ASN A 65 -1.30 7.06 7.46
CA ASN A 65 -2.71 7.48 7.46
C ASN A 65 -2.91 9.00 7.45
N THR A 66 -1.85 9.79 7.44
CA THR A 66 -1.97 11.25 7.35
C THR A 66 -2.01 11.73 5.90
N PHE A 67 -2.49 12.96 5.67
CA PHE A 67 -2.46 13.57 4.35
C PHE A 67 -1.03 13.74 3.84
N GLN A 68 -0.86 13.76 2.52
CA GLN A 68 0.48 13.84 1.90
C GLN A 68 1.22 15.12 2.32
N GLU A 69 0.54 16.25 2.41
CA GLU A 69 1.11 17.53 2.82
C GLU A 69 1.68 17.45 4.25
N ASP A 70 0.96 16.80 5.14
CA ASP A 70 1.36 16.58 6.53
C ASP A 70 2.54 15.60 6.62
N ALA A 71 2.54 14.56 5.78
CA ALA A 71 3.66 13.64 5.67
C ALA A 71 4.92 14.33 5.13
N ASP A 72 4.77 15.22 4.16
CA ASP A 72 5.87 16.03 3.61
C ASP A 72 6.42 17.01 4.65
N PHE A 73 5.54 17.63 5.45
CA PHE A 73 5.93 18.48 6.58
C PHE A 73 6.75 17.70 7.61
N LEU A 74 6.30 16.51 8.02
CA LEU A 74 7.05 15.65 8.93
C LEU A 74 8.39 15.22 8.33
N GLY A 75 8.40 14.86 7.06
CA GLY A 75 9.63 14.49 6.35
C GLY A 75 10.64 15.63 6.30
N ALA A 76 10.18 16.86 6.06
CA ALA A 76 11.02 18.06 6.11
C ALA A 76 11.57 18.28 7.52
N TRP A 77 10.74 18.10 8.56
CA TRP A 77 11.15 18.22 9.96
C TRP A 77 12.25 17.18 10.31
N TYR A 78 12.05 15.89 10.01
CA TYR A 78 13.03 14.84 10.26
C TYR A 78 14.33 15.08 9.47
N SER A 79 14.21 15.51 8.21
CA SER A 79 15.38 15.87 7.38
C SER A 79 16.17 17.03 7.99
N GLY A 80 15.46 18.06 8.46
CA GLY A 80 16.09 19.22 9.11
C GLY A 80 16.79 18.84 10.42
N TRP A 81 16.13 18.03 11.24
CA TRP A 81 16.70 17.53 12.48
C TRP A 81 17.98 16.71 12.24
N TRP A 82 17.94 15.79 11.27
CA TRP A 82 19.08 14.95 10.91
C TRP A 82 20.24 15.77 10.34
N ASN A 83 19.97 16.67 9.40
CA ASN A 83 21.00 17.52 8.83
C ASN A 83 21.60 18.48 9.87
N GLY A 84 20.78 19.02 10.77
CA GLY A 84 21.22 19.85 11.89
C GLY A 84 22.17 19.10 12.83
N HIS A 85 21.84 17.85 13.17
CA HIS A 85 22.71 16.99 13.98
C HIS A 85 24.08 16.76 13.32
N LEU A 86 24.10 16.62 12.00
CA LEU A 86 25.35 16.48 11.20
C LEU A 86 26.00 17.82 10.84
N LYS A 87 25.48 18.96 11.33
CA LYS A 87 25.94 20.32 11.01
C LYS A 87 25.95 20.61 9.49
N ARG A 88 25.03 20.04 8.76
CA ARG A 88 24.84 20.28 7.32
C ARG A 88 23.85 21.42 7.12
N HIS A 89 24.19 22.36 6.24
CA HIS A 89 23.39 23.55 5.94
C HIS A 89 22.78 23.53 4.53
N SER A 90 22.90 22.40 3.82
CA SER A 90 22.36 22.21 2.48
C SER A 90 21.49 20.96 2.43
N ILE A 91 20.46 21.01 1.59
CA ILE A 91 19.53 19.92 1.36
C ILE A 91 19.51 19.54 -0.12
N ASN A 92 19.55 18.26 -0.41
CA ASN A 92 19.24 17.76 -1.75
C ASN A 92 17.73 17.50 -1.83
N VAL A 93 17.00 18.39 -2.50
CA VAL A 93 15.53 18.36 -2.55
C VAL A 93 15.01 17.06 -3.15
N ALA A 94 15.60 16.59 -4.26
CA ALA A 94 15.16 15.37 -4.94
C ALA A 94 15.35 14.15 -4.02
N ARG A 95 16.52 14.04 -3.38
CA ARG A 95 16.80 12.96 -2.43
C ARG A 95 15.91 13.01 -1.21
N THR A 96 15.59 14.19 -0.69
CA THR A 96 14.69 14.34 0.46
C THR A 96 13.29 13.86 0.11
N LYS A 97 12.75 14.27 -1.04
CA LYS A 97 11.44 13.79 -1.52
C LYS A 97 11.41 12.28 -1.70
N GLN A 98 12.46 11.72 -2.30
CA GLN A 98 12.59 10.27 -2.45
C GLN A 98 12.63 9.57 -1.09
N GLY A 99 13.36 10.13 -0.12
CA GLY A 99 13.45 9.60 1.25
C GLY A 99 12.10 9.59 1.96
N ILE A 100 11.34 10.67 1.85
CA ILE A 100 9.98 10.75 2.41
C ILE A 100 9.11 9.64 1.82
N HIS A 101 9.14 9.47 0.49
CA HIS A 101 8.39 8.41 -0.18
C HIS A 101 8.78 7.01 0.33
N GLU A 102 10.08 6.71 0.41
CA GLU A 102 10.55 5.40 0.88
C GLU A 102 10.19 5.13 2.34
N VAL A 103 10.24 6.14 3.20
CA VAL A 103 9.80 6.02 4.61
C VAL A 103 8.30 5.73 4.68
N ILE A 104 7.47 6.39 3.87
CA ILE A 104 6.03 6.13 3.81
C ILE A 104 5.75 4.69 3.32
N VAL A 105 6.45 4.23 2.28
CA VAL A 105 6.33 2.85 1.78
C VAL A 105 6.72 1.84 2.86
N TYR A 106 7.83 2.06 3.56
CA TYR A 106 8.23 1.24 4.70
C TYR A 106 7.16 1.23 5.79
N CYS A 107 6.62 2.40 6.13
CA CYS A 107 5.61 2.55 7.15
C CYS A 107 4.29 1.82 6.81
N LYS A 108 3.88 1.79 5.55
CA LYS A 108 2.72 1.01 5.11
C LYS A 108 2.90 -0.49 5.34
N ALA A 109 4.13 -0.99 5.22
CA ALA A 109 4.45 -2.39 5.45
C ALA A 109 4.71 -2.72 6.94
N ASN A 110 5.01 -1.71 7.78
CA ASN A 110 5.40 -1.88 9.17
C ASN A 110 4.64 -0.91 10.09
N PRO A 111 3.32 -1.05 10.21
CA PRO A 111 2.45 -0.05 10.88
C PRO A 111 2.81 0.17 12.36
N ASP A 112 3.29 -0.86 13.05
CA ASP A 112 3.62 -0.80 14.49
C ASP A 112 5.00 -0.19 14.79
N ALA A 113 5.84 -0.02 13.76
CA ALA A 113 7.15 0.60 13.91
C ALA A 113 7.01 2.10 14.25
N LYS A 114 8.06 2.69 14.83
CA LYS A 114 8.13 4.14 14.99
C LYS A 114 8.64 4.80 13.71
N VAL A 115 8.15 6.00 13.43
CA VAL A 115 8.60 6.77 12.25
C VAL A 115 10.10 7.07 12.36
N GLY A 116 10.60 7.35 13.57
CA GLY A 116 12.05 7.53 13.80
C GLY A 116 12.88 6.34 13.35
N ASP A 117 12.45 5.11 13.67
CA ASP A 117 13.14 3.88 13.27
C ASP A 117 13.13 3.70 11.74
N ALA A 118 12.02 4.06 11.08
CA ALA A 118 11.91 4.02 9.63
C ALA A 118 12.88 5.02 8.96
N VAL A 119 12.98 6.23 9.50
CA VAL A 119 13.93 7.26 9.04
C VAL A 119 15.38 6.79 9.22
N ASP A 120 15.70 6.23 10.37
CA ASP A 120 17.05 5.71 10.65
C ASP A 120 17.41 4.57 9.70
N ALA A 121 16.48 3.66 9.42
CA ALA A 121 16.68 2.58 8.46
C ALA A 121 16.96 3.12 7.04
N TYR A 122 16.20 4.13 6.60
CA TYR A 122 16.43 4.79 5.32
C TYR A 122 17.81 5.45 5.26
N VAL A 123 18.18 6.22 6.29
CA VAL A 123 19.49 6.91 6.35
C VAL A 123 20.65 5.92 6.30
N LYS A 124 20.57 4.82 7.06
CA LYS A 124 21.58 3.76 7.02
C LYS A 124 21.72 3.15 5.63
N LYS A 125 20.59 2.89 4.95
CA LYS A 125 20.56 2.39 3.57
C LYS A 125 21.29 3.32 2.61
N VAL A 126 21.00 4.63 2.68
CA VAL A 126 21.63 5.64 1.82
C VAL A 126 23.13 5.77 2.10
N GLN A 127 23.55 5.72 3.36
CA GLN A 127 24.95 5.77 3.74
C GLN A 127 25.74 4.55 3.25
N ALA A 128 25.15 3.35 3.37
CA ALA A 128 25.77 2.11 2.90
C ALA A 128 25.87 2.03 1.36
N GLY A 129 24.93 2.64 0.64
CA GLY A 129 24.91 2.70 -0.82
C GLY A 129 25.88 3.73 -1.44
N GLY A 130 26.63 4.50 -0.65
CA GLY A 130 27.65 5.44 -1.14
C GLY A 130 27.08 6.66 -1.89
N GLN A 131 25.83 7.04 -1.68
CA GLN A 131 25.17 8.20 -2.31
C GLN A 131 25.15 9.42 -1.39
#